data_11c84ccc1d6258e73f626f35b60ce5fe
#
_entry.id   11c84ccc1d6258e73f626f35b60ce5fe
#
_cell.length_a   1.000
_cell.length_b   1.000
_cell.length_c   1.000
_cell.angle_alpha   90.00
_cell.angle_beta   90.00
_cell.angle_gamma   90.00
#
_symmetry.space_group_name_H-M   'P 1'
#
loop_
_entity.id
_entity.type
_entity.pdbx_description
1 polymer ?
#
loop_
_entity_poly.entity_id
_entity_poly.type
_entity_poly.pdbx_seq_one_letter_code
_entity_poly.pdbx_strand_id
1 'polypeptide(L)'
;GINTNEDNVSVTTINGGTLQINAGLGAEGDGIDSNGYLVINGGNVYATACEQGGDAGLDATLDIQLNGGFVVGLGNMSDTLSTDSQQEYMVFTFASTLPAESEVVLSDTEGASVLSFTTAKAGQILLFSAPNLARNVDYTPTVDGVTQQYTGNQAVGFGGGAPGEMDG
;
A
#
# COMPACT_ATOMS: atom_id res chain seq x y z
N GLY A 1 -12.36 0.56 -8.90
CA GLY A 1 -11.50 1.53 -8.24
C GLY A 1 -12.14 2.91 -8.12
N ILE A 2 -11.51 3.78 -7.42
CA ILE A 2 -11.82 5.21 -7.39
C ILE A 2 -10.84 5.88 -8.34
N ASN A 3 -11.34 6.72 -9.25
CA ASN A 3 -10.52 7.43 -10.21
C ASN A 3 -10.96 8.89 -10.29
N THR A 4 -10.03 9.82 -10.24
CA THR A 4 -10.26 11.25 -10.39
C THR A 4 -9.38 11.80 -11.51
N ASN A 5 -10.03 12.29 -12.58
CA ASN A 5 -9.41 12.45 -13.89
C ASN A 5 -8.93 13.84 -14.28
N GLU A 6 -9.03 14.83 -13.43
CA GLU A 6 -8.51 16.16 -13.77
C GLU A 6 -7.00 16.23 -13.50
N ASP A 7 -6.23 16.29 -14.57
CA ASP A 7 -4.77 16.25 -14.52
C ASP A 7 -4.18 17.37 -13.66
N ASN A 8 -3.34 16.99 -12.72
CA ASN A 8 -2.56 17.87 -11.84
C ASN A 8 -3.37 18.82 -10.94
N VAL A 9 -4.68 18.65 -10.86
CA VAL A 9 -5.54 19.49 -9.99
C VAL A 9 -6.50 18.67 -9.12
N SER A 10 -6.74 17.42 -9.47
CA SER A 10 -7.61 16.55 -8.66
C SER A 10 -7.03 16.32 -7.27
N VAL A 11 -7.88 16.36 -6.28
CA VAL A 11 -7.52 15.97 -4.90
C VAL A 11 -8.55 14.97 -4.40
N THR A 12 -8.09 13.75 -4.18
CA THR A 12 -8.90 12.73 -3.53
C THR A 12 -8.55 12.72 -2.04
N THR A 13 -9.52 13.00 -1.17
CA THR A 13 -9.30 13.06 0.28
C THR A 13 -10.15 12.03 1.00
N ILE A 14 -9.54 11.22 1.85
CA ILE A 14 -10.21 10.25 2.71
C ILE A 14 -9.98 10.66 4.16
N ASN A 15 -11.07 11.04 4.86
CA ASN A 15 -10.98 11.52 6.24
C ASN A 15 -11.42 10.47 7.27
N GLY A 16 -12.01 9.37 6.85
CA GLY A 16 -12.50 8.34 7.76
C GLY A 16 -13.37 7.29 7.08
N GLY A 17 -13.97 6.44 7.89
CA GLY A 17 -14.81 5.34 7.41
C GLY A 17 -14.01 4.07 7.11
N THR A 18 -14.69 3.07 6.57
CA THR A 18 -14.08 1.83 6.10
C THR A 18 -14.32 1.71 4.60
N LEU A 19 -13.22 1.67 3.85
CA LEU A 19 -13.26 1.54 2.41
C LEU A 19 -12.59 0.24 2.01
N GLN A 20 -13.32 -0.58 1.26
CA GLN A 20 -12.79 -1.76 0.61
C GLN A 20 -12.91 -1.57 -0.89
N ILE A 21 -11.80 -1.36 -1.55
CA ILE A 21 -11.74 -0.98 -2.95
C ILE A 21 -10.95 -2.03 -3.70
N ASN A 22 -11.60 -2.67 -4.66
CA ASN A 22 -10.97 -3.67 -5.50
C ASN A 22 -11.08 -3.23 -6.96
N ALA A 23 -9.97 -3.08 -7.63
CA ALA A 23 -9.96 -2.81 -9.05
C ALA A 23 -10.66 -3.93 -9.84
N GLY A 24 -11.08 -3.64 -11.06
CA GLY A 24 -11.81 -4.58 -11.89
C GLY A 24 -11.02 -5.82 -12.33
N LEU A 25 -11.60 -6.57 -13.24
CA LEU A 25 -11.00 -7.79 -13.80
C LEU A 25 -10.16 -7.51 -15.06
N GLY A 26 -9.95 -6.25 -15.39
CA GLY A 26 -9.16 -5.83 -16.55
C GLY A 26 -7.67 -6.10 -16.38
N ALA A 27 -6.92 -5.83 -17.41
CA ALA A 27 -5.46 -5.90 -17.42
C ALA A 27 -4.80 -4.67 -16.79
N GLU A 28 -5.57 -3.63 -16.56
CA GLU A 28 -5.11 -2.37 -15.97
C GLU A 28 -6.14 -1.87 -14.95
N GLY A 29 -5.68 -1.28 -13.89
CA GLY A 29 -6.53 -0.60 -12.92
C GLY A 29 -5.95 -0.59 -11.52
N ASP A 30 -5.72 0.63 -11.04
CA ASP A 30 -5.34 0.88 -9.65
C ASP A 30 -6.52 0.72 -8.70
N GLY A 31 -6.24 0.50 -7.45
CA GLY A 31 -7.27 0.51 -6.42
C GLY A 31 -7.87 1.91 -6.28
N ILE A 32 -7.05 2.87 -5.97
CA ILE A 32 -7.38 4.31 -5.99
C ILE A 32 -6.38 4.98 -6.92
N ASP A 33 -6.89 5.72 -7.90
CA ASP A 33 -6.08 6.48 -8.85
C ASP A 33 -6.51 7.94 -8.83
N SER A 34 -5.57 8.84 -8.67
CA SER A 34 -5.80 10.28 -8.76
C SER A 34 -4.83 10.91 -9.76
N ASN A 35 -5.38 11.60 -10.76
CA ASN A 35 -4.53 12.38 -11.67
C ASN A 35 -3.94 13.64 -11.03
N GLY A 36 -4.00 13.77 -9.73
CA GLY A 36 -3.43 14.83 -8.94
C GLY A 36 -2.89 14.31 -7.61
N TYR A 37 -3.59 14.59 -6.54
CA TYR A 37 -3.18 14.24 -5.18
C TYR A 37 -4.11 13.23 -4.54
N LEU A 38 -3.57 12.35 -3.71
CA LEU A 38 -4.32 11.48 -2.82
C LEU A 38 -3.90 11.78 -1.37
N VAL A 39 -4.87 12.17 -0.53
CA VAL A 39 -4.62 12.49 0.89
C VAL A 39 -5.48 11.59 1.76
N ILE A 40 -4.86 10.80 2.62
CA ILE A 40 -5.56 9.94 3.57
C ILE A 40 -5.27 10.43 4.99
N ASN A 41 -6.30 11.01 5.62
CA ASN A 41 -6.21 11.56 6.97
C ASN A 41 -6.72 10.61 8.06
N GLY A 42 -7.43 9.55 7.68
CA GLY A 42 -7.98 8.59 8.63
C GLY A 42 -8.83 7.53 7.96
N GLY A 43 -9.39 6.64 8.78
CA GLY A 43 -10.22 5.53 8.34
C GLY A 43 -9.47 4.21 8.21
N ASN A 44 -10.16 3.21 7.68
CA ASN A 44 -9.59 1.91 7.32
C ASN A 44 -9.72 1.76 5.81
N VAL A 45 -8.61 1.84 5.11
CA VAL A 45 -8.57 1.81 3.64
C VAL A 45 -7.86 0.55 3.18
N TYR A 46 -8.56 -0.29 2.43
CA TYR A 46 -8.03 -1.49 1.81
C TYR A 46 -8.24 -1.34 0.30
N ALA A 47 -7.18 -1.07 -0.43
CA ALA A 47 -7.24 -0.84 -1.87
C ALA A 47 -6.36 -1.86 -2.60
N THR A 48 -6.96 -2.55 -3.56
CA THR A 48 -6.28 -3.60 -4.33
C THR A 48 -6.37 -3.30 -5.82
N ALA A 49 -5.23 -3.35 -6.48
CA ALA A 49 -5.13 -3.21 -7.93
C ALA A 49 -5.63 -4.46 -8.68
N CYS A 50 -5.74 -4.37 -10.00
CA CYS A 50 -5.99 -5.54 -10.83
C CYS A 50 -4.79 -6.51 -10.78
N GLU A 51 -5.04 -7.79 -11.02
CA GLU A 51 -4.02 -8.83 -10.82
C GLU A 51 -3.01 -8.93 -11.97
N GLN A 52 -3.38 -8.49 -13.17
CA GLN A 52 -2.62 -8.75 -14.38
C GLN A 52 -1.72 -7.63 -14.83
N GLY A 53 -1.93 -6.43 -14.32
CA GLY A 53 -1.18 -5.24 -14.71
C GLY A 53 -0.04 -4.91 -13.77
N GLY A 54 0.70 -3.86 -14.10
CA GLY A 54 1.70 -3.24 -13.24
C GLY A 54 1.10 -2.10 -12.45
N ASP A 55 -0.05 -2.33 -11.81
CA ASP A 55 -0.82 -1.29 -11.15
C ASP A 55 -0.64 -1.33 -9.63
N ALA A 56 -0.95 -0.19 -8.99
CA ALA A 56 -0.78 0.00 -7.55
C ALA A 56 -2.11 -0.07 -6.80
N GLY A 57 -2.07 -0.47 -5.54
CA GLY A 57 -3.23 -0.29 -4.66
C GLY A 57 -3.62 1.18 -4.53
N LEU A 58 -2.64 2.05 -4.43
CA LEU A 58 -2.77 3.51 -4.40
C LEU A 58 -1.88 4.12 -5.46
N ASP A 59 -2.44 4.97 -6.31
CA ASP A 59 -1.72 5.72 -7.34
C ASP A 59 -2.12 7.20 -7.33
N ALA A 60 -1.17 8.08 -7.57
CA ALA A 60 -1.42 9.50 -7.76
C ALA A 60 -0.33 10.17 -8.60
N THR A 61 -0.74 10.90 -9.61
CA THR A 61 0.21 11.55 -10.53
C THR A 61 1.17 12.52 -9.84
N LEU A 62 0.73 13.20 -8.79
CA LEU A 62 1.57 14.19 -8.11
C LEU A 62 2.07 13.71 -6.75
N ASP A 63 1.19 13.28 -5.86
CA ASP A 63 1.63 12.92 -4.51
C ASP A 63 0.58 12.12 -3.74
N ILE A 64 1.04 11.17 -2.91
CA ILE A 64 0.21 10.44 -1.95
C ILE A 64 0.65 10.82 -0.55
N GLN A 65 -0.24 11.41 0.23
CA GLN A 65 0.03 11.84 1.58
C GLN A 65 -0.77 10.98 2.58
N LEU A 66 -0.05 10.31 3.47
CA LEU A 66 -0.61 9.45 4.52
C LEU A 66 -0.46 10.13 5.87
N ASN A 67 -1.55 10.61 6.43
CA ASN A 67 -1.57 11.39 7.67
C ASN A 67 -2.20 10.63 8.83
N GLY A 68 -2.96 9.57 8.57
CA GLY A 68 -3.64 8.79 9.60
C GLY A 68 -4.39 7.59 9.04
N GLY A 69 -4.92 6.79 9.95
CA GLY A 69 -5.72 5.62 9.63
C GLY A 69 -4.92 4.34 9.38
N PHE A 70 -5.64 3.27 9.10
CA PHE A 70 -5.08 2.01 8.62
C PHE A 70 -5.20 1.99 7.11
N VAL A 71 -4.07 1.89 6.42
CA VAL A 71 -4.03 1.94 4.96
C VAL A 71 -3.28 0.73 4.43
N VAL A 72 -3.93 -0.01 3.56
CA VAL A 72 -3.37 -1.15 2.84
C VAL A 72 -3.55 -0.91 1.35
N GLY A 73 -2.46 -0.93 0.62
CA GLY A 73 -2.45 -0.94 -0.84
C GLY A 73 -1.76 -2.20 -1.34
N LEU A 74 -2.45 -3.02 -2.11
CA LEU A 74 -1.89 -4.25 -2.70
C LEU A 74 -1.99 -4.19 -4.21
N GLY A 75 -0.88 -4.47 -4.87
CA GLY A 75 -0.79 -4.48 -6.32
C GLY A 75 0.51 -5.11 -6.80
N ASN A 76 0.90 -4.76 -8.00
CA ASN A 76 2.17 -5.18 -8.61
C ASN A 76 3.15 -4.02 -8.82
N MET A 77 2.77 -2.84 -8.36
CA MET A 77 3.57 -1.62 -8.31
C MET A 77 3.29 -0.88 -7.00
N SER A 78 4.15 0.01 -6.60
CA SER A 78 3.92 1.00 -5.55
C SER A 78 4.32 2.37 -6.07
N ASP A 79 3.44 3.32 -5.89
CA ASP A 79 3.73 4.70 -6.27
C ASP A 79 4.52 5.45 -5.17
N THR A 80 4.99 6.64 -5.52
CA THR A 80 5.76 7.51 -4.66
C THR A 80 4.89 8.15 -3.58
N LEU A 81 5.36 8.09 -2.34
CA LEU A 81 4.66 8.68 -1.21
C LEU A 81 5.31 10.00 -0.78
N SER A 82 4.47 10.93 -0.36
CA SER A 82 4.89 12.25 0.09
C SER A 82 5.81 12.20 1.30
N THR A 83 6.85 13.02 1.23
CA THR A 83 7.72 13.28 2.38
C THR A 83 7.00 14.04 3.49
N ASP A 84 5.86 14.67 3.19
CA ASP A 84 5.03 15.39 4.13
C ASP A 84 4.01 14.49 4.84
N SER A 85 3.99 13.20 4.52
CA SER A 85 3.17 12.22 5.25
C SER A 85 3.48 12.25 6.74
N GLN A 86 2.43 12.35 7.56
CA GLN A 86 2.58 12.44 9.02
C GLN A 86 2.60 11.08 9.70
N GLN A 87 2.30 10.02 8.95
CA GLN A 87 2.27 8.65 9.45
C GLN A 87 3.30 7.82 8.72
N GLU A 88 3.96 6.91 9.46
CA GLU A 88 4.91 5.98 8.88
C GLU A 88 4.22 4.97 7.96
N TYR A 89 4.94 4.51 6.96
CA TYR A 89 4.48 3.49 6.04
C TYR A 89 5.60 2.51 5.70
N MET A 90 5.24 1.36 5.21
CA MET A 90 6.17 0.35 4.71
C MET A 90 5.72 -0.17 3.37
N VAL A 91 6.69 -0.56 2.55
CA VAL A 91 6.44 -1.23 1.27
C VAL A 91 7.20 -2.55 1.27
N PHE A 92 6.48 -3.64 1.08
CA PHE A 92 7.05 -4.97 0.94
C PHE A 92 6.90 -5.44 -0.50
N THR A 93 7.99 -5.84 -1.11
CA THR A 93 7.98 -6.59 -2.37
C THR A 93 8.23 -8.05 -2.04
N PHE A 94 7.20 -8.86 -2.14
CA PHE A 94 7.32 -10.29 -1.82
C PHE A 94 8.09 -11.04 -2.92
N ALA A 95 8.79 -12.09 -2.52
CA ALA A 95 9.55 -12.93 -3.46
C ALA A 95 8.64 -13.63 -4.48
N SER A 96 7.37 -13.85 -4.12
CA SER A 96 6.35 -14.39 -5.01
C SER A 96 5.01 -13.68 -4.77
N THR A 97 4.17 -13.68 -5.78
CA THR A 97 2.82 -13.10 -5.70
C THR A 97 2.02 -13.74 -4.58
N LEU A 98 1.43 -12.91 -3.72
CA LEU A 98 0.48 -13.38 -2.71
C LEU A 98 -0.81 -13.80 -3.40
N PRO A 99 -1.35 -14.99 -3.08
CA PRO A 99 -2.62 -15.40 -3.66
C PRO A 99 -3.79 -14.52 -3.20
N ALA A 100 -4.86 -14.50 -3.96
CA ALA A 100 -6.13 -13.98 -3.48
C ALA A 100 -6.69 -14.86 -2.35
N GLU A 101 -7.56 -14.27 -1.51
CA GLU A 101 -8.24 -14.94 -0.41
C GLU A 101 -7.29 -15.52 0.66
N SER A 102 -6.09 -14.96 0.78
CA SER A 102 -5.08 -15.34 1.78
C SER A 102 -5.08 -14.38 2.97
N GLU A 103 -4.89 -14.92 4.17
CA GLU A 103 -4.73 -14.11 5.37
C GLU A 103 -3.28 -13.59 5.45
N VAL A 104 -3.12 -12.27 5.44
CA VAL A 104 -1.83 -11.61 5.62
C VAL A 104 -1.77 -11.03 7.02
N VAL A 105 -0.72 -11.37 7.77
CA VAL A 105 -0.47 -10.82 9.10
C VAL A 105 0.94 -10.24 9.13
N LEU A 106 1.06 -8.99 9.59
CA LEU A 106 2.33 -8.39 9.94
C LEU A 106 2.50 -8.39 11.44
N SER A 107 3.60 -8.93 11.92
CA SER A 107 3.94 -8.97 13.33
C SER A 107 5.20 -8.17 13.61
N ASP A 108 5.27 -7.55 14.78
CA ASP A 108 6.46 -6.87 15.25
C ASP A 108 7.52 -7.86 15.76
N THR A 109 8.62 -7.34 16.29
CA THR A 109 9.74 -8.16 16.81
C THR A 109 9.37 -8.98 18.05
N GLU A 110 8.29 -8.65 18.74
CA GLU A 110 7.78 -9.38 19.91
C GLU A 110 6.72 -10.41 19.51
N GLY A 111 6.35 -10.45 18.22
CA GLY A 111 5.33 -11.36 17.68
C GLY A 111 3.91 -10.83 17.80
N ALA A 112 3.74 -9.58 18.20
CA ALA A 112 2.41 -8.96 18.25
C ALA A 112 1.97 -8.55 16.84
N SER A 113 0.72 -8.88 16.48
CA SER A 113 0.16 -8.48 15.19
C SER A 113 -0.11 -6.99 15.15
N VAL A 114 0.44 -6.31 14.14
CA VAL A 114 0.20 -4.88 13.88
C VAL A 114 -0.76 -4.68 12.72
N LEU A 115 -0.94 -5.68 11.88
CA LEU A 115 -1.89 -5.69 10.77
C LEU A 115 -2.37 -7.12 10.54
N SER A 116 -3.65 -7.26 10.26
CA SER A 116 -4.22 -8.48 9.70
C SER A 116 -5.30 -8.13 8.68
N PHE A 117 -5.22 -8.69 7.50
CA PHE A 117 -6.26 -8.55 6.48
C PHE A 117 -6.28 -9.76 5.55
N THR A 118 -7.38 -9.91 4.82
CA THR A 118 -7.51 -10.93 3.78
C THR A 118 -7.35 -10.27 2.41
N THR A 119 -6.50 -10.84 1.56
CA THR A 119 -6.30 -10.35 0.22
C THR A 119 -7.56 -10.54 -0.63
N ALA A 120 -8.06 -9.47 -1.23
CA ALA A 120 -9.20 -9.58 -2.15
C ALA A 120 -8.77 -10.09 -3.53
N LYS A 121 -7.52 -9.83 -3.91
CA LYS A 121 -6.91 -10.20 -5.18
C LYS A 121 -5.46 -10.56 -4.96
N ALA A 122 -4.87 -11.25 -5.92
CA ALA A 122 -3.44 -11.51 -5.92
C ALA A 122 -2.63 -10.22 -6.15
N GLY A 123 -1.46 -10.13 -5.53
CA GLY A 123 -0.54 -9.01 -5.69
C GLY A 123 0.81 -9.30 -5.08
N GLN A 124 1.83 -8.59 -5.51
CA GLN A 124 3.21 -8.83 -5.07
C GLN A 124 3.78 -7.71 -4.21
N ILE A 125 3.23 -6.50 -4.32
CA ILE A 125 3.72 -5.32 -3.60
C ILE A 125 2.65 -4.83 -2.64
N LEU A 126 2.99 -4.80 -1.36
CA LEU A 126 2.13 -4.37 -0.27
C LEU A 126 2.63 -3.06 0.31
N LEU A 127 1.83 -2.01 0.18
CA LEU A 127 1.98 -0.78 0.95
C LEU A 127 1.16 -0.92 2.23
N PHE A 128 1.75 -0.57 3.36
CA PHE A 128 1.06 -0.55 4.64
C PHE A 128 1.40 0.70 5.44
N SER A 129 0.39 1.35 6.02
CA SER A 129 0.55 2.47 6.95
C SER A 129 -0.45 2.36 8.09
N ALA A 130 -0.01 2.64 9.31
CA ALA A 130 -0.84 2.62 10.49
C ALA A 130 -0.28 3.53 11.59
N PRO A 131 -1.13 3.98 12.54
CA PRO A 131 -0.68 4.86 13.63
C PRO A 131 0.36 4.24 14.56
N ASN A 132 0.37 2.91 14.68
CA ASN A 132 1.30 2.19 15.54
C ASN A 132 2.54 1.67 14.80
N LEU A 133 2.70 2.01 13.54
CA LEU A 133 3.88 1.64 12.77
C LEU A 133 5.06 2.50 13.20
N ALA A 134 6.21 1.89 13.47
CA ALA A 134 7.41 2.56 13.90
C ALA A 134 8.50 2.48 12.84
N ARG A 135 9.24 3.59 12.68
CA ARG A 135 10.39 3.67 11.80
C ARG A 135 11.53 2.80 12.31
N ASN A 136 12.27 2.17 11.41
CA ASN A 136 13.42 1.32 11.74
C ASN A 136 13.10 0.12 12.65
N VAL A 137 11.89 -0.36 12.59
CA VAL A 137 11.47 -1.60 13.23
C VAL A 137 11.23 -2.64 12.14
N ASP A 138 11.76 -3.83 12.37
CA ASP A 138 11.52 -4.95 11.47
C ASP A 138 10.16 -5.57 11.77
N TYR A 139 9.42 -5.83 10.71
CA TYR A 139 8.13 -6.52 10.78
C TYR A 139 8.20 -7.81 9.97
N THR A 140 7.56 -8.83 10.48
CA THR A 140 7.54 -10.15 9.85
C THR A 140 6.18 -10.40 9.18
N PRO A 141 6.13 -10.49 7.86
CA PRO A 141 4.91 -10.86 7.15
C PRO A 141 4.72 -12.38 7.12
N THR A 142 3.51 -12.81 7.43
CA THR A 142 3.07 -14.18 7.18
C THR A 142 1.85 -14.18 6.27
N VAL A 143 1.74 -15.21 5.45
CA VAL A 143 0.58 -15.46 4.60
C VAL A 143 0.08 -16.87 4.91
N ASP A 144 -1.16 -16.98 5.34
CA ASP A 144 -1.77 -18.25 5.81
C ASP A 144 -0.88 -18.95 6.84
N GLY A 145 -0.28 -18.17 7.74
CA GLY A 145 0.60 -18.65 8.80
C GLY A 145 2.04 -18.97 8.37
N VAL A 146 2.39 -18.79 7.10
CA VAL A 146 3.75 -19.06 6.58
C VAL A 146 4.51 -17.75 6.40
N THR A 147 5.67 -17.64 7.03
CA THR A 147 6.55 -16.47 6.89
C THR A 147 6.98 -16.28 5.44
N GLN A 148 6.83 -15.05 4.95
CA GLN A 148 7.16 -14.69 3.58
C GLN A 148 8.53 -14.04 3.48
N GLN A 149 9.22 -14.32 2.38
CA GLN A 149 10.41 -13.58 1.99
C GLN A 149 10.02 -12.33 1.21
N TYR A 150 10.68 -11.24 1.48
CA TYR A 150 10.44 -9.97 0.82
C TYR A 150 11.74 -9.18 0.64
N THR A 151 11.70 -8.22 -0.27
CA THR A 151 12.75 -7.22 -0.45
C THR A 151 12.13 -5.82 -0.30
N GLY A 152 12.93 -4.85 -0.02
CA GLY A 152 12.52 -3.49 0.25
C GLY A 152 12.04 -3.38 1.65
N ASN A 153 11.41 -2.34 1.99
CA ASN A 153 10.84 -2.23 2.99
C ASN A 153 10.96 -1.37 3.77
N GLN A 154 10.98 -0.84 4.25
CA GLN A 154 11.18 -0.05 5.16
C GLN A 154 10.50 1.13 5.12
N ALA A 155 10.06 1.72 6.08
CA ALA A 155 9.60 3.07 6.25
C ALA A 155 10.59 4.00 5.65
N VAL A 156 10.57 4.08 4.40
CA VAL A 156 11.42 5.00 3.74
C VAL A 156 10.56 6.20 3.50
N GLY A 157 10.89 7.26 4.09
CA GLY A 157 10.17 8.51 3.92
C GLY A 157 10.17 9.06 2.50
N PHE A 158 10.34 8.23 1.48
CA PHE A 158 10.34 8.72 0.15
C PHE A 158 10.04 7.69 -0.76
N GLY A 159 9.20 8.05 -1.60
CA GLY A 159 8.75 7.36 -2.70
C GLY A 159 9.38 6.06 -2.91
N GLY A 160 8.60 5.03 -2.85
CA GLY A 160 9.08 3.70 -3.13
C GLY A 160 9.73 3.69 -4.48
N GLY A 161 10.93 4.20 -4.54
CA GLY A 161 11.81 3.90 -5.64
C GLY A 161 11.88 2.39 -5.70
N ALA A 162 11.75 1.84 -6.88
CA ALA A 162 11.98 0.43 -7.10
C ALA A 162 13.26 0.03 -6.37
N PRO A 163 13.32 -1.15 -5.73
CA PRO A 163 14.54 -1.63 -5.13
C PRO A 163 15.64 -1.63 -6.20
N GLY A 164 16.57 -0.70 -6.12
CA GLY A 164 17.60 -0.55 -7.12
C GLY A 164 18.00 0.86 -7.49
N GLU A 165 17.20 1.87 -7.13
CA GLU A 165 17.55 3.26 -7.38
C GLU A 165 18.09 4.02 -6.16
N MET A 166 18.61 3.31 -5.18
CA MET A 166 19.40 3.93 -4.12
C MET A 166 20.89 3.76 -4.38
N ASP A 167 21.33 4.20 -5.55
CA ASP A 167 22.72 4.44 -5.84
C ASP A 167 22.87 5.89 -6.26
N GLY A 168 23.25 6.70 -5.31
CA GLY A 168 23.58 8.07 -5.54
C GLY A 168 24.08 8.73 -4.30
#